data_e3386a0871d465263999c5516f58e56e
#
_entry.id   e3386a0871d465263999c5516f58e56e
#
_cell.length_a   1.000
_cell.length_b   1.000
_cell.length_c   1.000
_cell.angle_alpha   90.00
_cell.angle_beta   90.00
_cell.angle_gamma   90.00
#
_symmetry.space_group_name_H-M   'P 1'
#
loop_
_entity.id
_entity.type
_entity.pdbx_description
1 polymer ?
#
loop_
_entity_poly.entity_id
_entity_poly.type
_entity_poly.pdbx_seq_one_letter_code
_entity_poly.pdbx_strand_id
1 'polypeptide(L)'
;IDFTLNRQSPAEASARAYRGSAIIEVPVSESASHSGNLRHKVADGELDYTHFVEHTHTLRNTLYIGPFRNILNQSKATYYDLSVGTDFVATWDSWKNGHNRSQNRAIKEVENAIAHLFGFSSLEINPAPGNEELRVFVNGQPFALHEQGAGLAQFIVTFGAAATRRPALILIDEPELNLHPSLQIDFLTTLATFASEGILFSTHSIGLARSVSDTIYSVQKRGNHSILRPYESTPGLQEFAGELSFSAFREFGFDRLLLVEGPTDVRTVQQLLRKLNKDQRVVVFPLLGHAFATGEYEAALVELRRIAPAGKIAALVDSERLNPGGPPNPRRKAFANACTKEGFSRVLLTERKAIENYFSRNAIQEGVGTQYDALNPYEAHGTAPKNWSKKLNWKIAHAMNLKDLEDTDLLTFLRFL
;
A
#
# COMPACT_ATOMS: atom_id res chain seq x y z
N ILE A 1 -28.25 0.09 -10.39
CA ILE A 1 -28.32 -0.13 -8.94
C ILE A 1 -27.83 1.17 -8.31
N ASP A 2 -28.77 1.92 -7.70
CA ASP A 2 -28.43 3.13 -6.97
C ASP A 2 -28.31 2.78 -5.49
N PHE A 3 -27.19 3.11 -4.89
CA PHE A 3 -26.97 2.94 -3.46
C PHE A 3 -27.07 4.30 -2.78
N THR A 4 -27.99 4.46 -1.86
CA THR A 4 -28.05 5.62 -0.97
C THR A 4 -27.74 5.16 0.45
N LEU A 5 -26.55 5.51 0.94
CA LEU A 5 -26.19 5.34 2.35
C LEU A 5 -26.71 6.54 3.13
N ASN A 6 -27.74 6.35 3.96
CA ASN A 6 -28.23 7.39 4.83
C ASN A 6 -27.48 7.35 6.15
N ARG A 7 -26.63 8.36 6.41
CA ARG A 7 -25.73 8.46 7.57
C ARG A 7 -26.39 8.96 8.86
N GLN A 8 -27.69 9.24 8.88
CA GLN A 8 -28.33 9.89 10.05
C GLN A 8 -28.68 8.94 11.20
N SER A 9 -28.57 7.62 11.03
CA SER A 9 -28.73 6.67 12.14
C SER A 9 -27.90 5.40 11.87
N PRO A 10 -27.05 4.97 12.81
CA PRO A 10 -26.30 3.70 12.66
C PRO A 10 -27.20 2.44 12.67
N ALA A 11 -28.44 2.57 13.08
CA ALA A 11 -29.38 1.45 13.25
C ALA A 11 -30.22 1.14 11.99
N GLU A 12 -30.26 2.02 11.00
CA GLU A 12 -31.10 1.86 9.82
C GLU A 12 -30.34 2.07 8.51
N ALA A 13 -29.48 1.13 8.16
CA ALA A 13 -28.96 1.04 6.80
C ALA A 13 -29.91 0.19 5.95
N SER A 14 -30.53 0.77 4.91
CA SER A 14 -31.30 0.03 3.91
C SER A 14 -30.61 0.09 2.56
N ALA A 15 -30.53 -1.03 1.88
CA ALA A 15 -30.06 -1.10 0.51
C ALA A 15 -31.25 -1.23 -0.44
N ARG A 16 -31.26 -0.44 -1.52
CA ARG A 16 -32.31 -0.48 -2.55
C ARG A 16 -31.76 -1.05 -3.83
N ALA A 17 -32.31 -2.16 -4.29
CA ALA A 17 -32.00 -2.73 -5.59
C ALA A 17 -33.18 -2.54 -6.56
N TYR A 18 -32.87 -2.05 -7.76
CA TYR A 18 -33.85 -1.87 -8.81
C TYR A 18 -33.70 -2.96 -9.88
N ARG A 19 -34.77 -3.69 -10.16
CA ARG A 19 -34.88 -4.49 -11.36
C ARG A 19 -36.28 -4.24 -11.95
N GLY A 20 -36.33 -3.55 -13.08
CA GLY A 20 -37.60 -3.11 -13.64
C GLY A 20 -38.28 -2.07 -12.75
N SER A 21 -39.58 -2.20 -12.52
CA SER A 21 -40.40 -1.28 -11.72
C SER A 21 -40.54 -1.66 -10.24
N ALA A 22 -39.78 -2.63 -9.73
CA ALA A 22 -39.85 -3.05 -8.32
C ALA A 22 -38.70 -2.49 -7.51
N ILE A 23 -39.03 -1.89 -6.36
CA ILE A 23 -38.08 -1.44 -5.32
C ILE A 23 -38.08 -2.52 -4.22
N ILE A 24 -36.90 -3.10 -3.94
CA ILE A 24 -36.74 -4.04 -2.85
C ILE A 24 -35.93 -3.34 -1.76
N GLU A 25 -36.53 -3.12 -0.58
CA GLU A 25 -35.83 -2.62 0.60
C GLU A 25 -35.45 -3.81 1.48
N VAL A 26 -34.14 -3.99 1.71
CA VAL A 26 -33.64 -5.03 2.61
C VAL A 26 -33.17 -4.34 3.90
N PRO A 27 -33.85 -4.54 5.04
CA PRO A 27 -33.37 -4.02 6.30
C PRO A 27 -32.09 -4.78 6.71
N VAL A 28 -31.00 -4.05 6.95
CA VAL A 28 -29.75 -4.61 7.47
C VAL A 28 -29.77 -4.45 8.99
N SER A 29 -30.16 -5.51 9.72
CA SER A 29 -30.11 -5.51 11.18
C SER A 29 -28.72 -5.90 11.71
N GLU A 30 -28.33 -5.34 12.85
CA GLU A 30 -27.03 -5.64 13.50
C GLU A 30 -26.85 -7.09 13.95
N SER A 31 -27.89 -7.90 13.93
CA SER A 31 -27.90 -9.29 14.43
C SER A 31 -27.60 -10.37 13.39
N ALA A 32 -27.28 -10.04 12.16
CA ALA A 32 -26.97 -11.03 11.12
C ALA A 32 -25.52 -11.57 11.24
N SER A 33 -25.20 -12.14 12.40
CA SER A 33 -23.96 -12.90 12.64
C SER A 33 -24.12 -14.39 12.37
N HIS A 34 -24.94 -14.78 11.39
CA HIS A 34 -25.08 -16.19 11.04
C HIS A 34 -24.95 -16.38 9.53
N SER A 35 -24.06 -17.27 9.16
CA SER A 35 -23.85 -17.84 7.82
C SER A 35 -25.10 -18.59 7.34
N GLY A 36 -26.15 -17.87 7.03
CA GLY A 36 -27.37 -18.40 6.40
C GLY A 36 -27.53 -17.78 5.03
N ASN A 37 -27.70 -18.61 4.01
CA ASN A 37 -28.04 -18.14 2.67
C ASN A 37 -29.30 -17.28 2.72
N LEU A 38 -29.15 -15.97 2.59
CA LEU A 38 -30.27 -15.02 2.49
C LEU A 38 -30.87 -15.12 1.09
N ARG A 39 -31.93 -15.91 0.95
CA ARG A 39 -32.66 -16.12 -0.30
C ARG A 39 -34.05 -15.52 -0.19
N HIS A 40 -34.43 -14.71 -1.16
CA HIS A 40 -35.78 -14.17 -1.26
C HIS A 40 -36.48 -14.71 -2.52
N LYS A 41 -37.68 -15.26 -2.35
CA LYS A 41 -38.49 -15.69 -3.50
C LYS A 41 -39.10 -14.47 -4.19
N VAL A 42 -38.79 -14.29 -5.45
CA VAL A 42 -39.41 -13.32 -6.36
C VAL A 42 -40.24 -14.07 -7.40
N ALA A 43 -41.19 -13.39 -8.02
CA ALA A 43 -42.12 -14.00 -8.97
C ALA A 43 -41.46 -14.83 -10.10
N ASP A 44 -40.20 -14.54 -10.46
CA ASP A 44 -39.45 -15.19 -11.53
C ASP A 44 -38.21 -15.99 -11.03
N GLY A 45 -38.15 -16.38 -9.74
CA GLY A 45 -37.05 -17.17 -9.24
C GLY A 45 -36.60 -16.79 -7.80
N GLU A 46 -35.46 -17.31 -7.41
CA GLU A 46 -34.85 -17.05 -6.11
C GLU A 46 -33.65 -16.11 -6.28
N LEU A 47 -33.63 -14.99 -5.55
CA LEU A 47 -32.50 -14.07 -5.51
C LEU A 47 -31.64 -14.39 -4.28
N ASP A 48 -30.37 -14.72 -4.52
CA ASP A 48 -29.39 -14.93 -3.45
C ASP A 48 -28.68 -13.59 -3.12
N TYR A 49 -28.92 -13.09 -1.92
CA TYR A 49 -28.35 -11.83 -1.42
C TYR A 49 -27.11 -12.06 -0.52
N THR A 50 -26.68 -13.29 -0.34
CA THR A 50 -25.59 -13.61 0.61
C THR A 50 -24.34 -12.78 0.30
N HIS A 51 -23.89 -12.76 -0.94
CA HIS A 51 -22.72 -11.96 -1.34
C HIS A 51 -22.95 -10.46 -1.20
N PHE A 52 -24.15 -9.97 -1.44
CA PHE A 52 -24.47 -8.55 -1.26
C PHE A 52 -24.40 -8.13 0.22
N VAL A 53 -24.92 -8.96 1.12
CA VAL A 53 -24.87 -8.69 2.56
C VAL A 53 -23.45 -8.78 3.08
N GLU A 54 -22.66 -9.74 2.63
CA GLU A 54 -21.24 -9.85 2.97
C GLU A 54 -20.46 -8.61 2.52
N HIS A 55 -20.65 -8.15 1.29
CA HIS A 55 -19.99 -6.94 0.80
C HIS A 55 -20.45 -5.67 1.51
N THR A 56 -21.75 -5.54 1.84
CA THR A 56 -22.24 -4.39 2.62
C THR A 56 -21.71 -4.40 4.06
N HIS A 57 -21.55 -5.56 4.66
CA HIS A 57 -20.94 -5.67 6.00
C HIS A 57 -19.46 -5.24 5.95
N THR A 58 -18.71 -5.65 4.94
CA THR A 58 -17.34 -5.21 4.71
C THR A 58 -17.25 -3.69 4.53
N LEU A 59 -18.16 -3.10 3.73
CA LEU A 59 -18.22 -1.65 3.52
C LEU A 59 -18.57 -0.85 4.78
N ARG A 60 -19.29 -1.43 5.75
CA ARG A 60 -19.58 -0.79 7.06
C ARG A 60 -18.32 -0.57 7.89
N ASN A 61 -17.32 -1.42 7.76
CA ASN A 61 -16.03 -1.28 8.43
C ASN A 61 -15.02 -0.53 7.56
N THR A 62 -15.43 0.62 7.02
CA THR A 62 -14.58 1.49 6.21
C THR A 62 -14.12 2.67 7.03
N LEU A 63 -12.84 3.04 6.90
CA LEU A 63 -12.25 4.25 7.46
C LEU A 63 -12.10 5.29 6.34
N TYR A 64 -12.78 6.43 6.45
CA TYR A 64 -12.65 7.53 5.50
C TYR A 64 -11.73 8.63 6.06
N ILE A 65 -10.69 8.95 5.32
CA ILE A 65 -9.69 9.96 5.62
C ILE A 65 -9.78 11.04 4.54
N GLY A 66 -10.30 12.21 4.90
CA GLY A 66 -10.35 13.35 3.98
C GLY A 66 -8.98 14.00 3.77
N PRO A 67 -8.88 14.99 2.83
CA PRO A 67 -7.62 15.65 2.53
C PRO A 67 -7.07 16.40 3.74
N PHE A 68 -5.80 16.21 4.05
CA PHE A 68 -5.15 16.80 5.23
C PHE A 68 -4.86 18.30 5.03
N ARG A 69 -5.87 19.14 5.28
CA ARG A 69 -5.74 20.59 5.23
C ARG A 69 -5.95 21.18 6.63
N ASN A 70 -4.93 21.24 7.50
CA ASN A 70 -4.99 21.87 8.85
C ASN A 70 -5.70 21.12 9.97
N ILE A 71 -5.47 19.83 10.14
CA ILE A 71 -6.11 19.00 11.18
C ILE A 71 -5.68 19.38 12.61
N LEU A 72 -4.47 19.91 12.80
CA LEU A 72 -3.91 20.17 14.13
C LEU A 72 -4.46 21.42 14.83
N ASN A 73 -5.08 22.32 14.11
CA ASN A 73 -5.49 23.64 14.64
C ASN A 73 -6.99 23.77 14.92
N GLN A 74 -7.77 22.68 14.84
CA GLN A 74 -9.20 22.75 15.09
C GLN A 74 -9.53 22.39 16.54
N SER A 75 -10.15 23.33 17.24
CA SER A 75 -10.79 23.09 18.54
C SER A 75 -11.92 22.07 18.38
N LYS A 76 -11.87 20.97 19.12
CA LYS A 76 -12.90 19.92 19.25
C LYS A 76 -13.71 19.67 17.98
N ALA A 77 -13.29 18.71 17.15
CA ALA A 77 -14.10 18.25 16.03
C ALA A 77 -13.67 16.85 15.57
N THR A 78 -14.61 16.14 14.99
CA THR A 78 -14.33 15.00 14.12
C THR A 78 -14.09 15.53 12.72
N TYR A 79 -13.02 15.06 12.07
CA TYR A 79 -12.73 15.34 10.68
C TYR A 79 -12.97 14.06 9.88
N TYR A 80 -14.13 13.96 9.26
CA TYR A 80 -14.65 12.71 8.70
C TYR A 80 -14.68 11.62 9.78
N ASP A 81 -13.98 10.51 9.59
CA ASP A 81 -13.94 9.40 10.56
C ASP A 81 -12.78 9.53 11.58
N LEU A 82 -12.02 10.61 11.54
CA LEU A 82 -10.91 10.86 12.45
C LEU A 82 -11.31 11.81 13.58
N SER A 83 -10.90 11.50 14.80
CA SER A 83 -10.86 12.48 15.88
C SER A 83 -9.70 13.44 15.62
N VAL A 84 -9.88 14.73 15.91
CA VAL A 84 -8.87 15.78 15.72
C VAL A 84 -8.81 16.70 16.94
N GLY A 85 -7.77 17.52 17.03
CA GLY A 85 -7.59 18.44 18.15
C GLY A 85 -7.51 17.70 19.50
N THR A 86 -8.12 18.30 20.54
CA THR A 86 -8.12 17.75 21.91
C THR A 86 -8.84 16.40 22.01
N ASP A 87 -9.84 16.16 21.15
CA ASP A 87 -10.56 14.88 21.11
C ASP A 87 -9.66 13.75 20.60
N PHE A 88 -8.70 14.04 19.71
CA PHE A 88 -7.70 13.07 19.28
C PHE A 88 -6.72 12.75 20.43
N VAL A 89 -6.31 13.74 21.21
CA VAL A 89 -5.42 13.53 22.37
C VAL A 89 -6.09 12.60 23.40
N ALA A 90 -7.36 12.85 23.72
CA ALA A 90 -8.12 11.98 24.63
C ALA A 90 -8.32 10.58 24.06
N THR A 91 -8.56 10.48 22.75
CA THR A 91 -8.68 9.21 22.03
C THR A 91 -7.36 8.43 22.07
N TRP A 92 -6.24 9.12 21.81
CA TRP A 92 -4.90 8.52 21.87
C TRP A 92 -4.59 8.00 23.27
N ASP A 93 -4.91 8.78 24.31
CA ASP A 93 -4.74 8.35 25.70
C ASP A 93 -5.52 7.07 25.99
N SER A 94 -6.78 7.02 25.57
CA SER A 94 -7.63 5.83 25.70
C SER A 94 -7.04 4.62 24.97
N TRP A 95 -6.48 4.79 23.78
CA TRP A 95 -5.85 3.70 23.03
C TRP A 95 -4.54 3.23 23.68
N LYS A 96 -3.71 4.17 24.16
CA LYS A 96 -2.39 3.85 24.73
C LYS A 96 -2.47 3.32 26.14
N ASN A 97 -3.25 3.98 27.01
CA ASN A 97 -3.27 3.76 28.46
C ASN A 97 -4.59 3.10 28.96
N GLY A 98 -5.57 2.92 28.08
CA GLY A 98 -6.83 2.29 28.41
C GLY A 98 -6.71 0.78 28.66
N HIS A 99 -7.84 0.16 29.04
CA HIS A 99 -7.89 -1.26 29.41
C HIS A 99 -7.84 -2.23 28.22
N ASN A 100 -7.99 -1.73 26.98
CA ASN A 100 -8.00 -2.56 25.77
C ASN A 100 -6.57 -2.88 25.28
N ARG A 101 -6.10 -4.07 25.65
CA ARG A 101 -4.74 -4.52 25.29
C ARG A 101 -4.46 -4.59 23.79
N SER A 102 -5.49 -4.81 22.95
CA SER A 102 -5.29 -4.82 21.50
C SER A 102 -4.98 -3.43 20.98
N GLN A 103 -5.66 -2.39 21.50
CA GLN A 103 -5.38 -1.00 21.17
C GLN A 103 -4.00 -0.55 21.69
N ASN A 104 -3.66 -0.92 22.94
CA ASN A 104 -2.33 -0.59 23.47
C ASN A 104 -1.21 -1.17 22.59
N ARG A 105 -1.35 -2.42 22.12
CA ARG A 105 -0.40 -3.06 21.21
C ARG A 105 -0.36 -2.36 19.85
N ALA A 106 -1.53 -2.01 19.29
CA ALA A 106 -1.63 -1.29 18.02
C ALA A 106 -0.91 0.06 18.06
N ILE A 107 -1.04 0.82 19.16
CA ILE A 107 -0.31 2.08 19.35
C ILE A 107 1.21 1.84 19.37
N LYS A 108 1.68 0.78 20.00
CA LYS A 108 3.11 0.45 20.00
C LYS A 108 3.61 0.07 18.60
N GLU A 109 2.79 -0.65 17.81
CA GLU A 109 3.09 -0.93 16.40
C GLU A 109 3.20 0.37 15.60
N VAL A 110 2.30 1.34 15.83
CA VAL A 110 2.31 2.66 15.17
C VAL A 110 3.57 3.45 15.52
N GLU A 111 3.93 3.55 16.81
CA GLU A 111 5.16 4.22 17.25
C GLU A 111 6.39 3.63 16.55
N ASN A 112 6.49 2.30 16.50
CA ASN A 112 7.62 1.62 15.85
C ASN A 112 7.62 1.83 14.33
N ALA A 113 6.46 1.77 13.67
CA ALA A 113 6.34 2.00 12.23
C ALA A 113 6.76 3.43 11.85
N ILE A 114 6.27 4.44 12.59
CA ILE A 114 6.63 5.84 12.35
C ILE A 114 8.12 6.08 12.66
N ALA A 115 8.64 5.55 13.76
CA ALA A 115 10.08 5.66 14.08
C ALA A 115 10.95 5.14 12.93
N HIS A 116 10.58 3.97 12.40
CA HIS A 116 11.28 3.37 11.26
C HIS A 116 11.20 4.24 10.00
N LEU A 117 10.00 4.72 9.64
CA LEU A 117 9.78 5.54 8.44
C LEU A 117 10.53 6.88 8.46
N PHE A 118 10.67 7.47 9.64
CA PHE A 118 11.39 8.74 9.81
C PHE A 118 12.86 8.57 10.19
N GLY A 119 13.35 7.32 10.31
CA GLY A 119 14.74 7.04 10.69
C GLY A 119 15.06 7.38 12.14
N PHE A 120 14.06 7.42 13.03
CA PHE A 120 14.28 7.65 14.46
C PHE A 120 14.76 6.38 15.15
N SER A 121 15.70 6.47 16.07
CA SER A 121 16.12 5.33 16.89
C SER A 121 15.05 4.93 17.91
N SER A 122 14.23 5.89 18.34
CA SER A 122 13.04 5.66 19.17
C SER A 122 12.01 6.74 18.97
N LEU A 123 10.73 6.36 19.06
CA LEU A 123 9.59 7.28 19.08
C LEU A 123 8.62 6.83 20.15
N GLU A 124 8.22 7.77 20.99
CA GLU A 124 7.19 7.58 22.00
C GLU A 124 6.23 8.79 21.94
N ILE A 125 4.93 8.53 21.98
CA ILE A 125 3.89 9.54 21.85
C ILE A 125 3.00 9.45 23.09
N ASN A 126 2.99 10.50 23.90
CA ASN A 126 2.26 10.55 25.16
C ASN A 126 1.34 11.77 25.22
N PRO A 127 0.14 11.65 25.81
CA PRO A 127 -0.65 12.82 26.12
C PRO A 127 0.07 13.67 27.19
N ALA A 128 0.03 14.98 27.07
CA ALA A 128 0.46 15.87 28.13
C ALA A 128 -0.54 15.85 29.31
N PRO A 129 -0.12 16.20 30.52
CA PRO A 129 -1.04 16.34 31.63
C PRO A 129 -2.22 17.25 31.27
N GLY A 130 -3.45 16.79 31.52
CA GLY A 130 -4.66 17.50 31.14
C GLY A 130 -5.20 17.18 29.73
N ASN A 131 -4.52 16.35 28.95
CA ASN A 131 -4.90 15.92 27.60
C ASN A 131 -5.15 17.10 26.61
N GLU A 132 -4.39 18.17 26.77
CA GLU A 132 -4.51 19.35 25.89
C GLU A 132 -3.68 19.18 24.61
N GLU A 133 -2.56 18.45 24.67
CA GLU A 133 -1.66 18.22 23.54
C GLU A 133 -0.99 16.84 23.61
N LEU A 134 -0.43 16.39 22.49
CA LEU A 134 0.46 15.23 22.44
C LEU A 134 1.93 15.69 22.53
N ARG A 135 2.69 15.03 23.38
CA ARG A 135 4.15 15.11 23.45
C ARG A 135 4.78 13.96 22.72
N VAL A 136 5.72 14.28 21.87
CA VAL A 136 6.43 13.31 21.02
C VAL A 136 7.87 13.27 21.49
N PHE A 137 8.34 12.11 21.92
CA PHE A 137 9.73 11.89 22.30
C PHE A 137 10.46 11.24 21.13
N VAL A 138 11.29 12.01 20.45
CA VAL A 138 12.13 11.55 19.35
C VAL A 138 13.54 11.34 19.85
N ASN A 139 14.04 10.12 19.78
CA ASN A 139 15.38 9.76 20.28
C ASN A 139 15.62 10.22 21.75
N GLY A 140 14.55 10.15 22.56
CA GLY A 140 14.56 10.57 23.95
C GLY A 140 14.42 12.08 24.21
N GLN A 141 14.34 12.90 23.16
CA GLN A 141 14.13 14.36 23.30
C GLN A 141 12.63 14.68 23.18
N PRO A 142 12.05 15.46 24.11
CA PRO A 142 10.65 15.82 24.11
C PRO A 142 10.37 17.00 23.16
N PHE A 143 9.26 16.89 22.40
CA PHE A 143 8.73 17.94 21.56
C PHE A 143 7.21 17.98 21.71
N ALA A 144 6.59 19.13 21.53
CA ALA A 144 5.16 19.21 21.30
C ALA A 144 4.83 18.78 19.87
N LEU A 145 3.69 18.12 19.64
CA LEU A 145 3.34 17.65 18.31
C LEU A 145 3.25 18.78 17.29
N HIS A 146 2.78 19.96 17.70
CA HIS A 146 2.67 21.14 16.83
C HIS A 146 4.03 21.73 16.43
N GLU A 147 5.12 21.44 17.18
CA GLU A 147 6.49 21.84 16.84
C GLU A 147 7.11 20.94 15.76
N GLN A 148 6.48 19.80 15.51
CA GLN A 148 6.89 18.87 14.46
C GLN A 148 6.16 19.22 13.15
N GLY A 149 6.74 18.80 12.04
CA GLY A 149 6.09 19.04 10.73
C GLY A 149 4.73 18.37 10.59
N ALA A 150 3.85 18.98 9.79
CA ALA A 150 2.50 18.48 9.53
C ALA A 150 2.48 17.02 9.05
N GLY A 151 3.53 16.56 8.37
CA GLY A 151 3.68 15.18 7.92
C GLY A 151 3.70 14.19 9.08
N LEU A 152 4.49 14.42 10.14
CA LEU A 152 4.54 13.52 11.29
C LEU A 152 3.17 13.41 11.97
N ALA A 153 2.48 14.53 12.14
CA ALA A 153 1.14 14.55 12.70
C ALA A 153 0.13 13.76 11.84
N GLN A 154 0.23 13.85 10.52
CA GLN A 154 -0.58 13.07 9.58
C GLN A 154 -0.37 11.57 9.79
N PHE A 155 0.88 11.11 9.91
CA PHE A 155 1.18 9.70 10.21
C PHE A 155 0.57 9.27 11.55
N ILE A 156 0.73 10.06 12.60
CA ILE A 156 0.23 9.74 13.95
C ILE A 156 -1.28 9.58 13.94
N VAL A 157 -2.00 10.53 13.36
CA VAL A 157 -3.47 10.52 13.34
C VAL A 157 -4.03 9.37 12.50
N THR A 158 -3.49 9.21 11.28
CA THR A 158 -4.01 8.20 10.35
C THR A 158 -3.64 6.78 10.76
N PHE A 159 -2.39 6.55 11.13
CA PHE A 159 -1.94 5.23 11.55
C PHE A 159 -2.57 4.82 12.88
N GLY A 160 -2.71 5.75 13.82
CA GLY A 160 -3.39 5.51 15.08
C GLY A 160 -4.84 5.05 14.87
N ALA A 161 -5.60 5.78 14.04
CA ALA A 161 -6.98 5.42 13.72
C ALA A 161 -7.07 4.09 12.96
N ALA A 162 -6.22 3.86 11.94
CA ALA A 162 -6.24 2.65 11.15
C ALA A 162 -5.81 1.41 11.96
N ALA A 163 -4.72 1.51 12.73
CA ALA A 163 -4.20 0.40 13.52
C ALA A 163 -5.16 -0.05 14.64
N THR A 164 -5.86 0.91 15.28
CA THR A 164 -6.79 0.61 16.39
C THR A 164 -8.14 0.12 15.89
N ARG A 165 -8.62 0.58 14.73
CA ARG A 165 -9.91 0.16 14.15
C ARG A 165 -9.80 -1.11 13.30
N ARG A 166 -8.64 -1.35 12.68
CA ARG A 166 -8.43 -2.46 11.72
C ARG A 166 -9.56 -2.52 10.68
N PRO A 167 -9.76 -1.46 9.88
CA PRO A 167 -10.87 -1.40 8.94
C PRO A 167 -10.72 -2.45 7.83
N ALA A 168 -11.83 -2.82 7.22
CA ALA A 168 -11.80 -3.62 6.00
C ALA A 168 -11.22 -2.83 4.83
N LEU A 169 -11.69 -1.60 4.65
CA LEU A 169 -11.26 -0.72 3.57
C LEU A 169 -10.89 0.66 4.12
N ILE A 170 -9.83 1.27 3.60
CA ILE A 170 -9.48 2.66 3.85
C ILE A 170 -9.74 3.47 2.59
N LEU A 171 -10.53 4.53 2.73
CA LEU A 171 -10.71 5.55 1.69
C LEU A 171 -9.90 6.77 2.09
N ILE A 172 -9.01 7.25 1.23
CA ILE A 172 -8.20 8.43 1.53
C ILE A 172 -8.13 9.38 0.34
N ASP A 173 -8.34 10.67 0.60
CA ASP A 173 -8.31 11.73 -0.39
C ASP A 173 -6.98 12.49 -0.32
N GLU A 174 -6.29 12.61 -1.46
CA GLU A 174 -5.00 13.30 -1.62
C GLU A 174 -3.95 12.91 -0.54
N PRO A 175 -3.56 11.64 -0.41
CA PRO A 175 -2.63 11.18 0.61
C PRO A 175 -1.24 11.82 0.53
N GLU A 176 -0.89 12.40 -0.62
CA GLU A 176 0.37 13.10 -0.87
C GLU A 176 0.48 14.46 -0.21
N LEU A 177 -0.63 15.07 0.21
CA LEU A 177 -0.62 16.41 0.80
C LEU A 177 0.23 16.45 2.08
N ASN A 178 1.07 17.49 2.18
CA ASN A 178 1.98 17.73 3.30
C ASN A 178 3.04 16.64 3.53
N LEU A 179 3.16 15.66 2.63
CA LEU A 179 4.17 14.62 2.72
C LEU A 179 5.30 14.86 1.72
N HIS A 180 6.52 14.71 2.23
CA HIS A 180 7.68 14.65 1.35
C HIS A 180 7.53 13.45 0.40
N PRO A 181 7.84 13.58 -0.90
CA PRO A 181 7.64 12.50 -1.87
C PRO A 181 8.26 11.16 -1.48
N SER A 182 9.40 11.16 -0.79
CA SER A 182 10.01 9.92 -0.29
C SER A 182 9.14 9.17 0.73
N LEU A 183 8.24 9.86 1.43
CA LEU A 183 7.36 9.28 2.43
C LEU A 183 5.98 8.91 1.88
N GLN A 184 5.60 9.39 0.70
CA GLN A 184 4.25 9.17 0.16
C GLN A 184 3.96 7.69 -0.11
N ILE A 185 4.90 6.99 -0.73
CA ILE A 185 4.79 5.56 -1.02
C ILE A 185 4.76 4.77 0.29
N ASP A 186 5.67 5.08 1.21
CA ASP A 186 5.78 4.43 2.50
C ASP A 186 4.55 4.66 3.38
N PHE A 187 3.98 5.85 3.31
CA PHE A 187 2.72 6.16 3.97
C PHE A 187 1.59 5.23 3.53
N LEU A 188 1.34 5.15 2.21
CA LEU A 188 0.27 4.31 1.67
C LEU A 188 0.52 2.82 1.88
N THR A 189 1.74 2.35 1.66
CA THR A 189 2.07 0.93 1.84
C THR A 189 1.97 0.50 3.29
N THR A 190 2.40 1.35 4.24
CA THR A 190 2.27 1.06 5.68
C THR A 190 0.81 1.15 6.12
N LEU A 191 0.08 2.18 5.68
CA LEU A 191 -1.34 2.33 5.98
C LEU A 191 -2.15 1.11 5.50
N ALA A 192 -1.81 0.56 4.34
CA ALA A 192 -2.44 -0.64 3.80
C ALA A 192 -2.25 -1.89 4.68
N THR A 193 -1.21 -1.94 5.53
CA THR A 193 -1.03 -3.08 6.46
C THR A 193 -2.12 -3.15 7.52
N PHE A 194 -2.79 -2.04 7.79
CA PHE A 194 -3.85 -1.97 8.80
C PHE A 194 -5.24 -2.31 8.26
N ALA A 195 -5.42 -2.40 6.92
CA ALA A 195 -6.68 -2.77 6.28
C ALA A 195 -6.69 -4.22 5.82
N SER A 196 -7.83 -4.93 5.95
CA SER A 196 -7.92 -6.33 5.50
C SER A 196 -8.10 -6.46 3.98
N GLU A 197 -8.86 -5.56 3.35
CA GLU A 197 -9.15 -5.58 1.91
C GLU A 197 -8.24 -4.63 1.11
N GLY A 198 -7.83 -3.49 1.70
CA GLY A 198 -6.91 -2.56 1.07
C GLY A 198 -7.28 -1.09 1.19
N ILE A 199 -6.70 -0.28 0.29
CA ILE A 199 -6.90 1.17 0.24
C ILE A 199 -7.45 1.57 -1.13
N LEU A 200 -8.42 2.47 -1.13
CA LEU A 200 -8.81 3.26 -2.29
C LEU A 200 -8.46 4.72 -2.04
N PHE A 201 -7.67 5.32 -2.90
CA PHE A 201 -7.27 6.72 -2.75
C PHE A 201 -7.46 7.53 -4.02
N SER A 202 -7.76 8.81 -3.86
CA SER A 202 -7.69 9.79 -4.93
C SER A 202 -6.35 10.52 -4.88
N THR A 203 -5.80 10.87 -6.03
CA THR A 203 -4.53 11.59 -6.11
C THR A 203 -4.43 12.37 -7.42
N HIS A 204 -3.69 13.48 -7.37
CA HIS A 204 -3.26 14.20 -8.56
C HIS A 204 -1.89 13.72 -9.07
N SER A 205 -1.19 12.89 -8.30
CA SER A 205 0.10 12.32 -8.70
C SER A 205 -0.08 10.98 -9.42
N ILE A 206 0.07 11.00 -10.74
CA ILE A 206 0.03 9.76 -11.53
C ILE A 206 1.21 8.84 -11.19
N GLY A 207 2.35 9.43 -10.82
CA GLY A 207 3.52 8.70 -10.36
C GLY A 207 3.24 7.91 -9.10
N LEU A 208 2.60 8.53 -8.10
CA LEU A 208 2.20 7.86 -6.86
C LEU A 208 1.18 6.76 -7.15
N ALA A 209 0.13 7.05 -7.94
CA ALA A 209 -0.87 6.06 -8.30
C ALA A 209 -0.24 4.81 -8.93
N ARG A 210 0.68 4.97 -9.90
CA ARG A 210 1.35 3.86 -10.56
C ARG A 210 2.29 3.07 -9.65
N SER A 211 2.90 3.74 -8.68
CA SER A 211 3.87 3.09 -7.79
C SER A 211 3.22 2.18 -6.74
N VAL A 212 1.96 2.46 -6.35
CA VAL A 212 1.34 1.76 -5.21
C VAL A 212 0.01 1.08 -5.54
N SER A 213 -0.63 1.39 -6.69
CA SER A 213 -1.96 0.86 -7.02
C SER A 213 -1.89 -0.38 -7.91
N ASP A 214 -2.81 -1.32 -7.69
CA ASP A 214 -3.04 -2.47 -8.57
C ASP A 214 -3.95 -2.10 -9.75
N THR A 215 -4.86 -1.14 -9.54
CA THR A 215 -5.84 -0.70 -10.53
C THR A 215 -6.00 0.81 -10.43
N ILE A 216 -5.97 1.48 -11.58
CA ILE A 216 -6.09 2.94 -11.67
C ILE A 216 -7.30 3.29 -12.51
N TYR A 217 -8.07 4.26 -12.03
CA TYR A 217 -9.19 4.84 -12.77
C TYR A 217 -8.96 6.34 -12.98
N SER A 218 -9.27 6.82 -14.16
CA SER A 218 -9.35 8.25 -14.44
C SER A 218 -10.76 8.76 -14.17
N VAL A 219 -10.85 9.90 -13.49
CA VAL A 219 -12.11 10.60 -13.22
C VAL A 219 -12.16 11.88 -14.06
N GLN A 220 -13.13 11.98 -14.97
CA GLN A 220 -13.31 13.16 -15.82
C GLN A 220 -14.68 13.79 -15.59
N LYS A 221 -14.70 15.09 -15.31
CA LYS A 221 -15.95 15.84 -15.18
C LYS A 221 -16.47 16.21 -16.57
N ARG A 222 -17.72 15.85 -16.87
CA ARG A 222 -18.44 16.28 -18.09
C ARG A 222 -19.78 16.93 -17.70
N GLY A 223 -19.83 18.25 -17.72
CA GLY A 223 -20.99 18.98 -17.23
C GLY A 223 -21.24 18.70 -15.73
N ASN A 224 -22.42 18.19 -15.40
CA ASN A 224 -22.80 17.85 -14.02
C ASN A 224 -22.50 16.39 -13.64
N HIS A 225 -21.86 15.61 -14.51
CA HIS A 225 -21.55 14.19 -14.27
C HIS A 225 -20.06 13.96 -14.22
N SER A 226 -19.63 13.03 -13.37
CA SER A 226 -18.27 12.48 -13.36
C SER A 226 -18.25 11.13 -14.07
N ILE A 227 -17.32 10.95 -14.99
CA ILE A 227 -17.13 9.70 -15.72
C ILE A 227 -15.89 9.03 -15.17
N LEU A 228 -16.06 7.80 -14.70
CA LEU A 228 -14.98 6.94 -14.25
C LEU A 228 -14.62 5.96 -15.38
N ARG A 229 -13.34 5.86 -15.72
CA ARG A 229 -12.84 4.92 -16.72
C ARG A 229 -11.59 4.20 -16.21
N PRO A 230 -11.41 2.90 -16.51
CA PRO A 230 -10.13 2.25 -16.30
C PRO A 230 -9.02 3.05 -17.00
N TYR A 231 -7.91 3.25 -16.33
CA TYR A 231 -6.76 3.93 -16.88
C TYR A 231 -5.97 2.94 -17.76
N GLU A 232 -6.48 2.66 -18.96
CA GLU A 232 -5.91 1.69 -19.91
C GLU A 232 -4.75 2.27 -20.72
N SER A 233 -4.74 3.59 -20.91
CA SER A 233 -3.62 4.20 -21.60
C SER A 233 -2.44 4.26 -20.66
N THR A 234 -1.46 3.47 -20.94
CA THR A 234 -0.11 3.69 -20.48
C THR A 234 0.46 4.87 -21.28
N PRO A 235 0.47 6.09 -20.75
CA PRO A 235 1.45 7.01 -21.26
C PRO A 235 2.78 6.31 -21.06
N GLY A 236 3.65 6.39 -22.04
CA GLY A 236 4.92 5.68 -21.98
C GLY A 236 5.70 6.08 -20.72
N LEU A 237 6.72 5.31 -20.39
CA LEU A 237 7.69 5.62 -19.35
C LEU A 237 8.16 7.09 -19.38
N GLN A 238 8.07 7.74 -20.54
CA GLN A 238 8.41 9.15 -20.78
C GLN A 238 7.56 10.13 -19.96
N GLU A 239 6.25 9.94 -19.82
CA GLU A 239 5.41 10.83 -18.99
C GLU A 239 5.69 10.63 -17.52
N PHE A 240 5.88 9.39 -17.11
CA PHE A 240 6.23 9.08 -15.72
C PHE A 240 7.63 9.62 -15.38
N ALA A 241 8.60 9.46 -16.30
CA ALA A 241 9.93 10.04 -16.18
C ALA A 241 9.86 11.56 -16.15
N GLY A 242 8.96 12.18 -16.91
CA GLY A 242 8.71 13.62 -16.89
C GLY A 242 8.21 14.13 -15.53
N GLU A 243 7.30 13.42 -14.90
CA GLU A 243 6.79 13.79 -13.57
C GLU A 243 7.83 13.61 -12.46
N LEU A 244 8.66 12.58 -12.52
CA LEU A 244 9.79 12.38 -11.60
C LEU A 244 10.98 13.27 -11.90
N SER A 245 11.21 13.64 -13.18
CA SER A 245 12.43 14.32 -13.59
C SER A 245 12.60 15.70 -12.98
N PHE A 246 11.49 16.32 -12.56
CA PHE A 246 11.56 17.71 -12.12
C PHE A 246 12.18 17.91 -10.75
N SER A 247 12.35 16.84 -9.92
CA SER A 247 13.00 17.09 -8.61
C SER A 247 13.36 15.87 -7.77
N ALA A 248 12.64 14.75 -7.87
CA ALA A 248 12.69 13.71 -6.83
C ALA A 248 14.10 13.18 -6.54
N PHE A 249 14.85 12.82 -7.57
CA PHE A 249 16.13 12.15 -7.35
C PHE A 249 17.23 13.10 -6.85
N ARG A 250 17.26 14.36 -7.29
CA ARG A 250 18.30 15.33 -6.90
C ARG A 250 17.95 16.10 -5.64
N GLU A 251 16.68 16.48 -5.47
CA GLU A 251 16.24 17.30 -4.34
C GLU A 251 15.94 16.49 -3.09
N PHE A 252 15.57 15.21 -3.23
CA PHE A 252 15.15 14.36 -2.12
C PHE A 252 16.25 13.45 -1.55
N GLY A 253 17.46 13.55 -2.08
CA GLY A 253 18.62 12.87 -1.49
C GLY A 253 18.62 11.35 -1.65
N PHE A 254 17.90 10.81 -2.64
CA PHE A 254 17.96 9.38 -2.95
C PHE A 254 19.34 9.00 -3.48
N ASP A 255 19.85 7.86 -3.03
CA ASP A 255 21.15 7.37 -3.47
C ASP A 255 21.05 6.55 -4.74
N ARG A 256 19.97 5.81 -4.92
CA ARG A 256 19.78 4.87 -6.04
C ARG A 256 18.36 4.84 -6.54
N LEU A 257 18.22 4.55 -7.83
CA LEU A 257 16.98 4.20 -8.52
C LEU A 257 17.00 2.69 -8.81
N LEU A 258 16.03 1.96 -8.33
CA LEU A 258 15.87 0.54 -8.58
C LEU A 258 14.69 0.28 -9.51
N LEU A 259 14.95 -0.30 -10.66
CA LEU A 259 13.92 -0.76 -11.59
C LEU A 259 13.46 -2.16 -11.22
N VAL A 260 12.14 -2.38 -11.20
CA VAL A 260 11.49 -3.68 -11.01
C VAL A 260 10.43 -3.91 -12.10
N GLU A 261 9.93 -5.13 -12.28
CA GLU A 261 9.06 -5.46 -13.40
C GLU A 261 7.69 -4.81 -13.33
N GLY A 262 7.08 -4.78 -12.15
CA GLY A 262 5.73 -4.31 -12.00
C GLY A 262 5.41 -3.64 -10.67
N PRO A 263 4.19 -3.07 -10.52
CA PRO A 263 3.76 -2.40 -9.28
C PRO A 263 3.72 -3.32 -8.05
N THR A 264 3.45 -4.61 -8.24
CA THR A 264 3.50 -5.60 -7.15
C THR A 264 4.89 -5.76 -6.58
N ASP A 265 5.91 -5.70 -7.48
CA ASP A 265 7.31 -5.84 -7.08
C ASP A 265 7.81 -4.60 -6.36
N VAL A 266 7.32 -3.41 -6.73
CA VAL A 266 7.62 -2.16 -6.01
C VAL A 266 7.31 -2.33 -4.53
N ARG A 267 6.07 -2.70 -4.20
CA ARG A 267 5.63 -2.86 -2.81
C ARG A 267 6.39 -3.98 -2.09
N THR A 268 6.63 -5.07 -2.79
CA THR A 268 7.36 -6.23 -2.26
C THR A 268 8.79 -5.87 -1.90
N VAL A 269 9.50 -5.25 -2.84
CA VAL A 269 10.91 -4.87 -2.68
C VAL A 269 11.07 -3.77 -1.64
N GLN A 270 10.13 -2.82 -1.56
CA GLN A 270 10.13 -1.81 -0.49
C GLN A 270 10.09 -2.43 0.90
N GLN A 271 9.26 -3.47 1.13
CA GLN A 271 9.25 -4.16 2.42
C GLN A 271 10.60 -4.82 2.74
N LEU A 272 11.28 -5.39 1.75
CA LEU A 272 12.60 -5.97 1.91
C LEU A 272 13.67 -4.91 2.16
N LEU A 273 13.64 -3.78 1.43
CA LEU A 273 14.54 -2.64 1.65
C LEU A 273 14.35 -2.02 3.03
N ARG A 274 13.11 -1.94 3.52
CA ARG A 274 12.78 -1.44 4.86
C ARG A 274 13.47 -2.27 5.94
N LYS A 275 13.50 -3.59 5.81
CA LYS A 275 14.22 -4.47 6.74
C LYS A 275 15.75 -4.25 6.73
N LEU A 276 16.27 -3.66 5.67
CA LEU A 276 17.68 -3.29 5.51
C LEU A 276 17.95 -1.81 5.83
N ASN A 277 16.94 -1.05 6.26
CA ASN A 277 17.01 0.41 6.49
C ASN A 277 17.47 1.19 5.24
N LYS A 278 17.02 0.75 4.05
CA LYS A 278 17.39 1.36 2.75
C LYS A 278 16.20 1.94 2.00
N ASP A 279 14.99 1.75 2.48
CA ASP A 279 13.74 2.21 1.86
C ASP A 279 13.70 3.74 1.65
N GLN A 280 14.34 4.51 2.52
CA GLN A 280 14.44 5.97 2.40
C GLN A 280 15.55 6.45 1.43
N ARG A 281 16.43 5.57 0.99
CA ARG A 281 17.57 5.90 0.13
C ARG A 281 17.47 5.34 -1.28
N VAL A 282 16.55 4.41 -1.51
CA VAL A 282 16.34 3.73 -2.79
C VAL A 282 14.92 3.96 -3.29
N VAL A 283 14.80 4.64 -4.41
CA VAL A 283 13.51 4.76 -5.13
C VAL A 283 13.29 3.51 -5.94
N VAL A 284 12.20 2.81 -5.69
CA VAL A 284 11.80 1.62 -6.46
C VAL A 284 10.80 2.01 -7.54
N PHE A 285 11.08 1.64 -8.77
CA PHE A 285 10.37 2.10 -9.95
C PHE A 285 9.90 0.94 -10.84
N PRO A 286 8.61 0.85 -11.19
CA PRO A 286 8.10 -0.22 -12.04
C PRO A 286 8.39 0.05 -13.52
N LEU A 287 8.90 -0.93 -14.23
CA LEU A 287 9.11 -0.86 -15.67
C LEU A 287 7.87 -1.04 -16.52
N LEU A 288 6.74 -1.40 -15.89
CA LEU A 288 5.48 -1.77 -16.53
C LEU A 288 5.65 -2.92 -17.55
N GLY A 289 5.04 -4.06 -17.28
CA GLY A 289 5.20 -5.31 -18.04
C GLY A 289 5.03 -5.23 -19.56
N HIS A 290 4.43 -4.14 -20.07
CA HIS A 290 4.30 -3.86 -21.50
C HIS A 290 5.68 -3.68 -22.19
N ALA A 291 6.65 -3.02 -21.56
CA ALA A 291 7.98 -2.82 -22.14
C ALA A 291 8.71 -4.15 -22.37
N PHE A 292 8.49 -5.16 -21.52
CA PHE A 292 9.00 -6.52 -21.74
C PHE A 292 8.26 -7.26 -22.85
N ALA A 293 6.97 -6.99 -23.03
CA ALA A 293 6.16 -7.66 -24.04
C ALA A 293 6.47 -7.16 -25.45
N THR A 294 6.69 -5.85 -25.62
CA THR A 294 6.95 -5.22 -26.92
C THR A 294 8.42 -5.19 -27.31
N GLY A 295 9.33 -5.30 -26.34
CA GLY A 295 10.78 -5.12 -26.58
C GLY A 295 11.22 -3.67 -26.76
N GLU A 296 10.32 -2.70 -26.59
CA GLU A 296 10.56 -1.27 -26.80
C GLU A 296 11.07 -0.58 -25.51
N TYR A 297 12.11 -1.10 -24.89
CA TYR A 297 12.63 -0.54 -23.64
C TYR A 297 13.84 0.38 -23.83
N GLU A 298 14.48 0.42 -25.01
CA GLU A 298 15.71 1.21 -25.20
C GLU A 298 15.46 2.72 -25.01
N ALA A 299 14.38 3.26 -25.59
CA ALA A 299 14.02 4.66 -25.40
C ALA A 299 13.75 4.99 -23.93
N ALA A 300 13.09 4.07 -23.22
CA ALA A 300 12.77 4.21 -21.80
C ALA A 300 14.04 4.21 -20.91
N LEU A 301 15.02 3.36 -21.22
CA LEU A 301 16.29 3.33 -20.49
C LEU A 301 17.11 4.62 -20.70
N VAL A 302 17.09 5.19 -21.92
CA VAL A 302 17.71 6.49 -22.21
C VAL A 302 17.06 7.61 -21.40
N GLU A 303 15.72 7.64 -21.32
CA GLU A 303 15.00 8.64 -20.53
C GLU A 303 15.30 8.53 -19.03
N LEU A 304 15.43 7.31 -18.49
CA LEU A 304 15.81 7.11 -17.09
C LEU A 304 17.18 7.71 -16.74
N ARG A 305 18.11 7.76 -17.69
CA ARG A 305 19.41 8.42 -17.49
C ARG A 305 19.30 9.95 -17.34
N ARG A 306 18.19 10.55 -17.78
CA ARG A 306 17.91 11.97 -17.53
C ARG A 306 17.49 12.21 -16.07
N ILE A 307 16.85 11.21 -15.45
CA ILE A 307 16.40 11.27 -14.06
C ILE A 307 17.57 11.03 -13.09
N ALA A 308 18.35 9.98 -13.35
CA ALA A 308 19.46 9.58 -12.49
C ALA A 308 20.70 9.21 -13.33
N PRO A 309 21.92 9.49 -12.82
CA PRO A 309 23.14 8.98 -13.45
C PRO A 309 23.08 7.45 -13.56
N ALA A 310 23.52 6.90 -14.70
CA ALA A 310 23.47 5.45 -14.94
C ALA A 310 24.10 4.62 -13.82
N GLY A 311 25.24 5.08 -13.26
CA GLY A 311 25.91 4.45 -12.13
C GLY A 311 25.12 4.46 -10.82
N LYS A 312 23.98 5.15 -10.75
CA LYS A 312 23.03 5.14 -9.63
C LYS A 312 21.74 4.36 -9.93
N ILE A 313 21.60 3.82 -11.12
CA ILE A 313 20.45 3.00 -11.52
C ILE A 313 20.81 1.52 -11.39
N ALA A 314 19.95 0.74 -10.79
CA ALA A 314 20.02 -0.70 -10.70
C ALA A 314 18.73 -1.33 -11.24
N ALA A 315 18.74 -2.61 -11.60
CA ALA A 315 17.57 -3.33 -12.05
C ALA A 315 17.48 -4.71 -11.40
N LEU A 316 16.28 -5.09 -10.96
CA LEU A 316 15.92 -6.41 -10.47
C LEU A 316 14.89 -7.02 -11.43
N VAL A 317 15.23 -8.15 -12.02
CA VAL A 317 14.45 -8.79 -13.07
C VAL A 317 14.30 -10.28 -12.75
N ASP A 318 13.09 -10.79 -12.80
CA ASP A 318 12.81 -12.20 -12.68
C ASP A 318 13.45 -12.97 -13.85
N SER A 319 14.21 -14.00 -13.57
CA SER A 319 14.91 -14.74 -14.63
C SER A 319 14.02 -15.68 -15.43
N GLU A 320 12.89 -16.07 -14.87
CA GLU A 320 11.99 -17.09 -15.41
C GLU A 320 12.69 -18.43 -15.72
N ARG A 321 13.76 -18.76 -14.99
CA ARG A 321 14.50 -20.03 -15.14
C ARG A 321 13.61 -21.21 -14.77
N LEU A 322 13.83 -22.33 -15.44
CA LEU A 322 13.08 -23.57 -15.24
C LEU A 322 13.84 -24.61 -14.41
N ASN A 323 15.15 -24.46 -14.25
CA ASN A 323 16.00 -25.38 -13.50
C ASN A 323 17.30 -24.71 -13.04
N PRO A 324 18.04 -25.32 -12.10
CA PRO A 324 19.35 -24.83 -11.66
C PRO A 324 20.33 -24.72 -12.83
N GLY A 325 21.00 -23.58 -12.95
CA GLY A 325 21.98 -23.33 -14.02
C GLY A 325 21.38 -23.19 -15.44
N GLY A 326 20.06 -23.35 -15.58
CA GLY A 326 19.38 -23.17 -16.85
C GLY A 326 19.45 -21.72 -17.35
N PRO A 327 19.27 -21.47 -18.66
CA PRO A 327 19.28 -20.13 -19.20
C PRO A 327 18.07 -19.34 -18.71
N PRO A 328 18.23 -18.04 -18.43
CA PRO A 328 17.08 -17.18 -18.16
C PRO A 328 16.24 -16.99 -19.43
N ASN A 329 15.02 -16.53 -19.27
CA ASN A 329 14.14 -16.17 -20.39
C ASN A 329 14.87 -15.20 -21.35
N PRO A 330 14.89 -15.47 -22.67
CA PRO A 330 15.65 -14.66 -23.64
C PRO A 330 15.33 -13.18 -23.61
N ARG A 331 14.05 -12.80 -23.42
CA ARG A 331 13.61 -11.39 -23.35
C ARG A 331 14.15 -10.72 -22.08
N ARG A 332 14.14 -11.42 -20.96
CA ARG A 332 14.68 -10.94 -19.67
C ARG A 332 16.19 -10.72 -19.77
N LYS A 333 16.87 -11.67 -20.40
CA LYS A 333 18.31 -11.55 -20.67
C LYS A 333 18.64 -10.38 -21.58
N ALA A 334 17.87 -10.19 -22.65
CA ALA A 334 18.05 -9.06 -23.57
C ALA A 334 17.89 -7.71 -22.84
N PHE A 335 16.86 -7.57 -22.00
CA PHE A 335 16.67 -6.38 -21.18
C PHE A 335 17.84 -6.14 -20.21
N ALA A 336 18.27 -7.17 -19.48
CA ALA A 336 19.42 -7.05 -18.57
C ALA A 336 20.69 -6.62 -19.29
N ASN A 337 20.92 -7.14 -20.50
CA ASN A 337 22.04 -6.74 -21.35
C ASN A 337 21.92 -5.26 -21.78
N ALA A 338 20.71 -4.80 -22.12
CA ALA A 338 20.47 -3.40 -22.46
C ALA A 338 20.74 -2.47 -21.28
N CYS A 339 20.28 -2.82 -20.06
CA CYS A 339 20.61 -2.06 -18.85
C CYS A 339 22.12 -1.98 -18.61
N THR A 340 22.83 -3.09 -18.80
CA THR A 340 24.29 -3.12 -18.68
C THR A 340 24.98 -2.26 -19.72
N LYS A 341 24.50 -2.29 -20.98
CA LYS A 341 25.00 -1.44 -22.07
C LYS A 341 24.80 0.04 -21.76
N GLU A 342 23.69 0.40 -21.13
CA GLU A 342 23.41 1.77 -20.69
C GLU A 342 24.21 2.19 -19.42
N GLY A 343 25.05 1.32 -18.88
CA GLY A 343 25.95 1.64 -17.76
C GLY A 343 25.28 1.61 -16.40
N PHE A 344 24.20 0.85 -16.21
CA PHE A 344 23.56 0.71 -14.91
C PHE A 344 24.49 0.06 -13.89
N SER A 345 24.43 0.52 -12.64
CA SER A 345 25.37 0.14 -11.58
C SER A 345 25.35 -1.36 -11.27
N ARG A 346 24.19 -1.97 -11.34
CA ARG A 346 23.98 -3.40 -11.14
C ARG A 346 22.65 -3.85 -11.73
N VAL A 347 22.68 -5.02 -12.38
CA VAL A 347 21.48 -5.68 -12.88
C VAL A 347 21.46 -7.08 -12.30
N LEU A 348 20.41 -7.43 -11.58
CA LEU A 348 20.17 -8.79 -11.09
C LEU A 348 19.11 -9.45 -11.97
N LEU A 349 19.50 -10.53 -12.66
CA LEU A 349 18.59 -11.57 -13.12
C LEU A 349 18.54 -12.63 -12.03
N THR A 350 17.42 -12.78 -11.37
CA THR A 350 17.28 -13.67 -10.21
C THR A 350 17.83 -15.08 -10.49
N GLU A 351 18.53 -15.68 -9.52
CA GLU A 351 18.98 -17.07 -9.63
C GLU A 351 17.79 -18.00 -9.64
N ARG A 352 16.81 -17.75 -8.77
CA ARG A 352 15.52 -18.43 -8.75
C ARG A 352 14.62 -17.91 -9.86
N LYS A 353 13.51 -18.61 -10.12
CA LYS A 353 12.58 -18.28 -11.20
C LYS A 353 12.05 -16.84 -11.12
N ALA A 354 11.52 -16.47 -9.97
CA ALA A 354 10.92 -15.15 -9.71
C ALA A 354 11.08 -14.77 -8.23
N ILE A 355 10.72 -13.54 -7.88
CA ILE A 355 10.83 -13.04 -6.51
C ILE A 355 10.01 -13.88 -5.52
N GLU A 356 8.86 -14.42 -5.94
CA GLU A 356 8.02 -15.27 -5.10
C GLU A 356 8.72 -16.56 -4.63
N ASN A 357 9.68 -17.03 -5.40
CA ASN A 357 10.44 -18.25 -5.05
C ASN A 357 11.43 -18.04 -3.89
N TYR A 358 11.61 -16.80 -3.42
CA TYR A 358 12.45 -16.47 -2.25
C TYR A 358 11.65 -16.40 -0.96
N PHE A 359 10.32 -16.45 -1.02
CA PHE A 359 9.47 -16.35 0.17
C PHE A 359 9.55 -17.63 1.02
N SER A 360 9.80 -17.47 2.31
CA SER A 360 9.78 -18.57 3.25
C SER A 360 8.36 -19.03 3.56
N ARG A 361 8.19 -20.30 3.89
CA ARG A 361 6.91 -20.89 4.28
C ARG A 361 6.28 -20.12 5.46
N ASN A 362 7.09 -19.81 6.46
CA ASN A 362 6.60 -19.10 7.66
C ASN A 362 6.07 -17.72 7.30
N ALA A 363 6.80 -16.97 6.45
CA ALA A 363 6.36 -15.65 6.02
C ALA A 363 5.08 -15.69 5.17
N ILE A 364 4.93 -16.70 4.31
CA ILE A 364 3.70 -16.90 3.53
C ILE A 364 2.53 -17.17 4.47
N GLN A 365 2.68 -18.10 5.42
CA GLN A 365 1.62 -18.46 6.35
C GLN A 365 1.23 -17.32 7.27
N GLU A 366 2.18 -16.53 7.72
CA GLU A 366 1.95 -15.32 8.53
C GLU A 366 1.29 -14.19 7.72
N GLY A 367 1.78 -13.96 6.49
CA GLY A 367 1.35 -12.83 5.67
C GLY A 367 0.01 -13.04 4.95
N VAL A 368 -0.31 -14.28 4.54
CA VAL A 368 -1.48 -14.54 3.67
C VAL A 368 -2.33 -15.73 4.10
N GLY A 369 -1.85 -16.56 5.02
CA GLY A 369 -2.64 -17.64 5.62
C GLY A 369 -2.00 -19.02 5.55
N THR A 370 -2.35 -19.86 6.53
CA THR A 370 -1.76 -21.20 6.75
C THR A 370 -2.08 -22.22 5.65
N GLN A 371 -3.05 -21.93 4.79
CA GLN A 371 -3.42 -22.76 3.64
C GLN A 371 -2.42 -22.70 2.49
N TYR A 372 -1.48 -21.74 2.52
CA TYR A 372 -0.49 -21.56 1.45
C TYR A 372 0.87 -22.13 1.82
N ASP A 373 1.66 -22.49 0.81
CA ASP A 373 2.98 -23.08 0.97
C ASP A 373 4.04 -22.44 0.06
N ALA A 374 5.32 -22.60 0.42
CA ALA A 374 6.43 -22.01 -0.32
C ALA A 374 6.65 -22.71 -1.68
N LEU A 375 7.04 -21.91 -2.66
CA LEU A 375 7.46 -22.37 -3.98
C LEU A 375 8.88 -22.96 -3.90
N ASN A 376 9.13 -24.02 -4.66
CA ASN A 376 10.50 -24.45 -4.94
C ASN A 376 11.22 -23.38 -5.79
N PRO A 377 12.57 -23.35 -5.82
CA PRO A 377 13.32 -22.28 -6.48
C PRO A 377 12.96 -22.00 -7.95
N TYR A 378 12.49 -23.02 -8.69
CA TYR A 378 12.16 -22.91 -10.12
C TYR A 378 10.71 -23.23 -10.43
N GLU A 379 9.88 -23.35 -9.42
CA GLU A 379 8.47 -23.69 -9.55
C GLU A 379 7.66 -22.45 -9.99
N ALA A 380 6.70 -22.67 -10.90
CA ALA A 380 5.79 -21.61 -11.30
C ALA A 380 4.74 -21.37 -10.21
N HIS A 381 4.47 -20.11 -9.93
CA HIS A 381 3.33 -19.71 -9.14
C HIS A 381 2.03 -20.06 -9.87
N GLY A 382 1.00 -20.58 -9.20
CA GLY A 382 -0.30 -20.77 -9.82
C GLY A 382 -1.06 -22.06 -9.48
N THR A 383 -0.48 -23.00 -8.72
CA THR A 383 -1.16 -24.23 -8.28
C THR A 383 -1.38 -24.25 -6.77
N ALA A 384 -2.59 -24.59 -6.31
CA ALA A 384 -2.86 -24.74 -4.87
C ALA A 384 -1.99 -25.88 -4.28
N PRO A 385 -1.45 -25.73 -3.06
CA PRO A 385 -1.58 -24.63 -2.11
C PRO A 385 -0.65 -23.44 -2.38
N LYS A 386 -0.02 -23.35 -3.52
CA LYS A 386 1.00 -22.35 -3.89
C LYS A 386 0.43 -21.27 -4.82
N ASN A 387 -0.83 -20.91 -4.61
CA ASN A 387 -1.60 -20.01 -5.45
C ASN A 387 -2.23 -18.86 -4.65
N TRP A 388 -1.41 -18.13 -3.87
CA TRP A 388 -1.89 -16.86 -3.31
C TRP A 388 -1.92 -15.77 -4.39
N SER A 389 -2.66 -14.70 -4.16
CA SER A 389 -2.63 -13.55 -5.07
C SER A 389 -1.27 -12.83 -4.99
N LYS A 390 -0.58 -12.63 -6.12
CA LYS A 390 0.67 -11.84 -6.19
C LYS A 390 0.52 -10.42 -5.64
N LYS A 391 -0.70 -9.87 -5.65
CA LYS A 391 -1.02 -8.59 -5.01
C LYS A 391 -0.75 -8.58 -3.51
N LEU A 392 -0.63 -9.74 -2.88
CA LEU A 392 -0.34 -9.91 -1.46
C LEU A 392 1.15 -10.16 -1.17
N ASN A 393 2.02 -10.20 -2.18
CA ASN A 393 3.45 -10.44 -2.01
C ASN A 393 4.11 -9.50 -0.98
N TRP A 394 3.66 -8.26 -0.92
CA TRP A 394 4.17 -7.31 0.04
C TRP A 394 3.84 -7.68 1.50
N LYS A 395 2.69 -8.32 1.77
CA LYS A 395 2.36 -8.84 3.11
C LYS A 395 3.32 -9.96 3.51
N ILE A 396 3.64 -10.84 2.56
CA ILE A 396 4.62 -11.90 2.75
C ILE A 396 6.01 -11.31 3.01
N ALA A 397 6.43 -10.36 2.16
CA ALA A 397 7.71 -9.68 2.33
C ALA A 397 7.80 -8.92 3.66
N HIS A 398 6.68 -8.36 4.14
CA HIS A 398 6.58 -7.74 5.46
C HIS A 398 6.78 -8.77 6.58
N ALA A 399 6.23 -9.97 6.47
CA ALA A 399 6.39 -11.05 7.44
C ALA A 399 7.77 -11.74 7.38
N MET A 400 8.49 -11.67 6.25
CA MET A 400 9.80 -12.30 6.11
C MET A 400 10.82 -11.80 7.12
N ASN A 401 11.72 -12.70 7.54
CA ASN A 401 12.94 -12.34 8.27
C ASN A 401 14.11 -12.25 7.28
N LEU A 402 15.09 -11.37 7.52
CA LEU A 402 16.31 -11.31 6.68
C LEU A 402 17.08 -12.62 6.64
N LYS A 403 16.99 -13.43 7.70
CA LYS A 403 17.56 -14.78 7.75
C LYS A 403 16.97 -15.71 6.69
N ASP A 404 15.71 -15.50 6.27
CA ASP A 404 15.06 -16.30 5.23
C ASP A 404 15.71 -16.10 3.85
N LEU A 405 16.41 -14.97 3.67
CA LEU A 405 17.12 -14.61 2.45
C LEU A 405 18.64 -14.82 2.56
N GLU A 406 19.13 -15.33 3.68
CA GLU A 406 20.58 -15.52 3.88
C GLU A 406 21.14 -16.40 2.77
N ASP A 407 22.35 -16.08 2.29
CA ASP A 407 23.04 -16.75 1.19
C ASP A 407 22.34 -16.71 -0.19
N THR A 408 21.36 -15.82 -0.37
CA THR A 408 20.71 -15.61 -1.67
C THR A 408 21.35 -14.47 -2.47
N ASP A 409 21.28 -14.58 -3.79
CA ASP A 409 21.63 -13.52 -4.72
C ASP A 409 20.76 -12.26 -4.52
N LEU A 410 19.48 -12.45 -4.17
CA LEU A 410 18.55 -11.37 -3.88
C LEU A 410 19.01 -10.55 -2.67
N LEU A 411 19.34 -11.16 -1.55
CA LEU A 411 19.82 -10.43 -0.37
C LEU A 411 21.14 -9.72 -0.66
N THR A 412 22.05 -10.38 -1.36
CA THR A 412 23.33 -9.79 -1.78
C THR A 412 23.12 -8.56 -2.64
N PHE A 413 22.15 -8.60 -3.54
CA PHE A 413 21.77 -7.47 -4.39
C PHE A 413 21.14 -6.34 -3.58
N LEU A 414 20.17 -6.64 -2.71
CA LEU A 414 19.52 -5.63 -1.88
C LEU A 414 20.50 -4.94 -0.90
N ARG A 415 21.49 -5.69 -0.39
CA ARG A 415 22.58 -5.12 0.43
C ARG A 415 23.51 -4.18 -0.36
N PHE A 416 23.65 -4.41 -1.67
CA PHE A 416 24.43 -3.53 -2.54
C PHE A 416 23.72 -2.18 -2.77
N LEU A 417 22.38 -2.14 -2.88
CA LEU A 417 21.61 -0.90 -3.04
C LEU A 417 21.80 0.04 -1.84
#